data_5633ebf17b738b76b0cf84a6a09e975b
#
_entry.id   5633ebf17b738b76b0cf84a6a09e975b
#
_cell.length_a   1.000
_cell.length_b   1.000
_cell.length_c   1.000
_cell.angle_alpha   90.00
_cell.angle_beta   90.00
_cell.angle_gamma   90.00
#
_symmetry.space_group_name_H-M   'P 1'
#
loop_
_entity.id
_entity.type
_entity.pdbx_description
1 polymer ?
#
loop_
_entity_poly.entity_id
_entity_poly.type
_entity_poly.pdbx_seq_one_letter_code
_entity_poly.pdbx_strand_id
1 'polypeptide(L)'
;MRAGSKEENIVIEISHLVKKYGDHIAVNDLTLTVEPGKIYGFLGPNGAGKSTTMNIITGYLGATSGEVKINGFDIFAQPEEAKKCVGYLPEIPPLYVDMTVREYLNFVAELKKLEKGRRNKYVEEAMETTGITAQQSRLIRNLSKGYRQRVGFAQAVLGYPEIIILDEPTVGLDPKQIIEIRDLINCLL
;
A
#
# COMPACT_ATOMS: atom_id res chain seq x y z
N MET A 1 19.91 -19.03 33.21
CA MET A 1 18.59 -18.79 32.61
C MET A 1 18.66 -17.44 31.89
N ARG A 2 18.83 -17.47 30.57
CA ARG A 2 18.72 -16.23 29.76
C ARG A 2 17.25 -16.10 29.36
N ALA A 3 16.61 -15.04 29.85
CA ALA A 3 15.29 -14.65 29.36
C ALA A 3 15.44 -14.34 27.87
N GLY A 4 14.86 -15.14 27.01
CA GLY A 4 14.72 -14.84 25.61
C GLY A 4 13.79 -13.64 25.49
N SER A 5 14.33 -12.47 25.13
CA SER A 5 13.55 -11.36 24.62
C SER A 5 12.76 -11.93 23.45
N LYS A 6 11.42 -11.92 23.53
CA LYS A 6 10.57 -11.99 22.34
C LYS A 6 10.99 -10.79 21.50
N GLU A 7 11.77 -11.03 20.44
CA GLU A 7 11.88 -10.06 19.36
C GLU A 7 10.44 -9.84 18.88
N GLU A 8 9.87 -8.72 19.27
CA GLU A 8 8.59 -8.27 18.72
C GLU A 8 8.83 -8.13 17.22
N ASN A 9 8.11 -8.91 16.44
CA ASN A 9 8.25 -8.94 14.98
C ASN A 9 7.64 -7.66 14.43
N ILE A 10 8.41 -6.56 14.43
CA ILE A 10 7.98 -5.23 13.98
C ILE A 10 8.07 -5.21 12.46
N VAL A 11 6.95 -4.89 11.78
CA VAL A 11 6.91 -4.84 10.32
C VAL A 11 7.15 -3.45 9.75
N ILE A 12 6.83 -2.37 10.51
CA ILE A 12 7.23 -1.01 10.18
C ILE A 12 7.83 -0.37 11.43
N GLU A 13 9.03 0.19 11.29
CA GLU A 13 9.70 0.94 12.32
C GLU A 13 10.06 2.33 11.78
N ILE A 14 9.59 3.36 12.45
CA ILE A 14 9.89 4.77 12.16
C ILE A 14 10.56 5.36 13.39
N SER A 15 11.74 5.91 13.21
CA SER A 15 12.52 6.50 14.29
C SER A 15 12.89 7.94 13.96
N HIS A 16 12.40 8.88 14.79
CA HIS A 16 12.73 10.30 14.72
C HIS A 16 12.57 10.93 13.33
N LEU A 17 11.48 10.52 12.60
CA LEU A 17 11.24 10.95 11.23
C LEU A 17 10.90 12.44 11.18
N VAL A 18 11.67 13.17 10.37
CA VAL A 18 11.42 14.59 10.07
C VAL A 18 11.31 14.79 8.57
N LYS A 19 10.32 15.57 8.14
CA LYS A 19 10.22 16.09 6.78
C LYS A 19 9.98 17.58 6.75
N LYS A 20 10.87 18.29 6.07
CA LYS A 20 10.79 19.74 5.86
C LYS A 20 10.65 20.06 4.37
N TYR A 21 9.90 21.10 4.06
CA TYR A 21 9.80 21.74 2.75
C TYR A 21 10.13 23.23 2.92
N GLY A 22 11.39 23.58 2.69
CA GLY A 22 11.90 24.90 3.09
C GLY A 22 11.74 25.09 4.60
N ASP A 23 11.05 26.14 5.01
CA ASP A 23 10.80 26.46 6.44
C ASP A 23 9.59 25.70 7.03
N HIS A 24 8.77 25.06 6.19
CA HIS A 24 7.60 24.31 6.65
C HIS A 24 7.97 22.88 7.09
N ILE A 25 7.65 22.54 8.34
CA ILE A 25 7.84 21.19 8.89
C ILE A 25 6.53 20.42 8.68
N ALA A 26 6.54 19.45 7.74
CA ALA A 26 5.39 18.62 7.44
C ALA A 26 5.29 17.38 8.34
N VAL A 27 6.43 16.83 8.78
CA VAL A 27 6.52 15.76 9.79
C VAL A 27 7.58 16.16 10.78
N ASN A 28 7.25 16.13 12.07
CA ASN A 28 8.13 16.60 13.15
C ASN A 28 8.37 15.49 14.16
N ASP A 29 9.55 14.89 14.12
CA ASP A 29 10.04 13.89 15.10
C ASP A 29 9.05 12.72 15.33
N LEU A 30 8.51 12.15 14.26
CA LEU A 30 7.59 11.01 14.35
C LEU A 30 8.36 9.74 14.67
N THR A 31 7.97 9.07 15.76
CA THR A 31 8.41 7.72 16.11
C THR A 31 7.18 6.82 16.22
N LEU A 32 7.16 5.70 15.49
CA LEU A 32 6.03 4.77 15.42
C LEU A 32 6.53 3.37 15.09
N THR A 33 5.92 2.36 15.72
CA THR A 33 6.09 0.95 15.36
C THR A 33 4.78 0.33 14.98
N VAL A 34 4.80 -0.54 13.96
CA VAL A 34 3.63 -1.33 13.50
C VAL A 34 3.99 -2.81 13.66
N GLU A 35 3.13 -3.52 14.39
CA GLU A 35 3.24 -4.96 14.61
C GLU A 35 2.44 -5.73 13.55
N PRO A 36 2.81 -7.00 13.25
CA PRO A 36 2.09 -7.83 12.29
C PRO A 36 0.69 -8.21 12.80
N GLY A 37 -0.21 -8.52 11.86
CA GLY A 37 -1.55 -9.01 12.16
C GLY A 37 -2.48 -8.00 12.81
N LYS A 38 -2.22 -6.70 12.68
CA LYS A 38 -3.04 -5.62 13.21
C LYS A 38 -3.37 -4.58 12.14
N ILE A 39 -4.54 -3.94 12.29
CA ILE A 39 -4.91 -2.74 11.51
C ILE A 39 -4.56 -1.50 12.33
N TYR A 40 -3.79 -0.60 11.73
CA TYR A 40 -3.47 0.71 12.30
C TYR A 40 -4.18 1.81 11.53
N GLY A 41 -4.95 2.63 12.25
CA GLY A 41 -5.55 3.85 11.71
C GLY A 41 -4.63 5.05 11.93
N PHE A 42 -4.12 5.65 10.85
CA PHE A 42 -3.31 6.87 10.92
C PHE A 42 -4.22 8.09 10.81
N LEU A 43 -4.64 8.65 11.93
CA LEU A 43 -5.64 9.70 12.03
C LEU A 43 -5.00 11.06 12.29
N GLY A 44 -5.63 12.11 11.81
CA GLY A 44 -5.21 13.50 12.05
C GLY A 44 -5.93 14.48 11.10
N PRO A 45 -5.90 15.78 11.41
CA PRO A 45 -6.50 16.80 10.54
C PRO A 45 -5.77 16.90 9.19
N ASN A 46 -6.38 17.61 8.25
CA ASN A 46 -5.71 17.91 6.97
C ASN A 46 -4.45 18.75 7.24
N GLY A 47 -3.37 18.44 6.55
CA GLY A 47 -2.06 19.07 6.78
C GLY A 47 -1.23 18.50 7.94
N ALA A 48 -1.73 17.49 8.69
CA ALA A 48 -0.97 16.86 9.78
C ALA A 48 0.18 15.94 9.32
N GLY A 49 0.54 15.93 8.04
CA GLY A 49 1.65 15.13 7.52
C GLY A 49 1.31 13.67 7.20
N LYS A 50 0.03 13.24 7.25
CA LYS A 50 -0.39 11.85 6.99
C LYS A 50 0.12 11.30 5.66
N SER A 51 -0.29 11.92 4.54
CA SER A 51 0.12 11.49 3.20
C SER A 51 1.63 11.67 2.97
N THR A 52 2.25 12.68 3.59
CA THR A 52 3.70 12.85 3.57
C THR A 52 4.40 11.65 4.23
N THR A 53 3.92 11.23 5.39
CA THR A 53 4.46 10.05 6.11
C THR A 53 4.26 8.78 5.29
N MET A 54 3.05 8.55 4.74
CA MET A 54 2.78 7.40 3.88
C MET A 54 3.67 7.38 2.63
N ASN A 55 3.89 8.53 1.99
CA ASN A 55 4.80 8.64 0.85
C ASN A 55 6.27 8.35 1.21
N ILE A 56 6.69 8.64 2.45
CA ILE A 56 8.02 8.29 2.91
C ILE A 56 8.11 6.78 3.18
N ILE A 57 7.14 6.18 3.88
CA ILE A 57 7.11 4.74 4.18
C ILE A 57 7.08 3.90 2.90
N THR A 58 6.40 4.39 1.85
CA THR A 58 6.34 3.71 0.54
C THR A 58 7.55 3.96 -0.35
N GLY A 59 8.51 4.78 0.13
CA GLY A 59 9.72 5.14 -0.62
C GLY A 59 9.48 6.01 -1.84
N TYR A 60 8.33 6.72 -1.88
CA TYR A 60 8.03 7.70 -2.92
C TYR A 60 8.69 9.06 -2.63
N LEU A 61 8.90 9.38 -1.35
CA LEU A 61 9.46 10.63 -0.88
C LEU A 61 10.61 10.38 0.10
N GLY A 62 11.73 11.09 -0.06
CA GLY A 62 12.83 11.05 0.90
C GLY A 62 12.52 11.83 2.16
N ALA A 63 12.97 11.33 3.33
CA ALA A 63 12.94 12.05 4.59
C ALA A 63 13.99 13.19 4.61
N THR A 64 13.81 14.18 5.50
CA THR A 64 14.86 15.15 5.80
C THR A 64 15.86 14.57 6.82
N SER A 65 15.36 13.83 7.82
CA SER A 65 16.15 13.06 8.79
C SER A 65 15.28 11.98 9.42
N GLY A 66 15.90 11.10 10.19
CA GLY A 66 15.25 9.94 10.81
C GLY A 66 15.39 8.68 9.94
N GLU A 67 14.92 7.56 10.46
CA GLU A 67 15.00 6.25 9.82
C GLU A 67 13.60 5.66 9.62
N VAL A 68 13.43 4.89 8.53
CA VAL A 68 12.24 4.07 8.26
C VAL A 68 12.68 2.70 7.82
N LYS A 69 12.27 1.67 8.56
CA LYS A 69 12.53 0.28 8.23
C LYS A 69 11.23 -0.47 7.97
N ILE A 70 11.25 -1.31 6.94
CA ILE A 70 10.16 -2.20 6.54
C ILE A 70 10.68 -3.63 6.59
N ASN A 71 10.14 -4.46 7.49
CA ASN A 71 10.66 -5.81 7.77
C ASN A 71 12.19 -5.84 7.99
N GLY A 72 12.72 -4.82 8.70
CA GLY A 72 14.15 -4.66 8.96
C GLY A 72 14.95 -4.04 7.82
N PHE A 73 14.39 -3.87 6.62
CA PHE A 73 15.06 -3.21 5.49
C PHE A 73 14.89 -1.69 5.56
N ASP A 74 15.99 -0.96 5.56
CA ASP A 74 15.95 0.51 5.48
C ASP A 74 15.43 0.95 4.11
N ILE A 75 14.37 1.78 4.09
CA ILE A 75 13.67 2.17 2.85
C ILE A 75 14.55 3.02 1.92
N PHE A 76 15.60 3.66 2.43
CA PHE A 76 16.51 4.51 1.66
C PHE A 76 17.77 3.77 1.24
N ALA A 77 18.30 2.89 2.10
CA ALA A 77 19.50 2.10 1.82
C ALA A 77 19.20 0.81 1.02
N GLN A 78 18.02 0.20 1.25
CA GLN A 78 17.58 -1.08 0.66
C GLN A 78 16.15 -0.95 0.06
N PRO A 79 15.93 0.01 -0.87
CA PRO A 79 14.57 0.34 -1.35
C PRO A 79 13.90 -0.81 -2.12
N GLU A 80 14.64 -1.66 -2.83
CA GLU A 80 14.10 -2.78 -3.60
C GLU A 80 13.51 -3.85 -2.67
N GLU A 81 14.23 -4.19 -1.59
CA GLU A 81 13.83 -5.16 -0.59
C GLU A 81 12.63 -4.66 0.22
N ALA A 82 12.70 -3.43 0.71
CA ALA A 82 11.64 -2.80 1.47
C ALA A 82 10.34 -2.71 0.66
N LYS A 83 10.40 -2.26 -0.60
CA LYS A 83 9.23 -2.13 -1.48
C LYS A 83 8.56 -3.45 -1.85
N LYS A 84 9.29 -4.57 -1.86
CA LYS A 84 8.69 -5.90 -2.09
C LYS A 84 7.74 -6.31 -0.97
N CYS A 85 7.97 -5.84 0.25
CA CYS A 85 7.14 -6.14 1.41
C CYS A 85 5.85 -5.32 1.45
N VAL A 86 5.73 -4.26 0.62
CA VAL A 86 4.62 -3.29 0.70
C VAL A 86 3.72 -3.35 -0.52
N GLY A 87 2.41 -3.42 -0.26
CA GLY A 87 1.37 -3.08 -1.21
C GLY A 87 0.83 -1.69 -0.89
N TYR A 88 0.73 -0.81 -1.89
CA TYR A 88 0.28 0.57 -1.68
C TYR A 88 -0.88 0.94 -2.58
N LEU A 89 -1.93 1.47 -1.97
CA LEU A 89 -3.06 2.11 -2.63
C LEU A 89 -3.06 3.59 -2.25
N PRO A 90 -2.65 4.51 -3.13
CA PRO A 90 -2.80 5.93 -2.92
C PRO A 90 -4.26 6.36 -3.08
N GLU A 91 -4.62 7.56 -2.57
CA GLU A 91 -5.96 8.15 -2.70
C GLU A 91 -6.47 8.12 -4.15
N ILE A 92 -5.62 8.43 -5.12
CA ILE A 92 -5.89 8.33 -6.55
C ILE A 92 -4.94 7.30 -7.16
N PRO A 93 -5.41 6.06 -7.44
CA PRO A 93 -4.56 5.05 -8.04
C PRO A 93 -4.06 5.47 -9.43
N PRO A 94 -2.74 5.40 -9.70
CA PRO A 94 -2.15 5.78 -10.99
C PRO A 94 -2.36 4.67 -12.05
N LEU A 95 -3.60 4.52 -12.51
CA LEU A 95 -3.98 3.46 -13.43
C LEU A 95 -3.69 3.82 -14.89
N TYR A 96 -3.18 2.87 -15.67
CA TYR A 96 -3.08 3.02 -17.13
C TYR A 96 -4.46 2.77 -17.77
N VAL A 97 -5.19 3.85 -18.00
CA VAL A 97 -6.61 3.83 -18.36
C VAL A 97 -6.91 3.21 -19.73
N ASP A 98 -5.93 3.13 -20.61
CA ASP A 98 -6.03 2.54 -21.95
C ASP A 98 -5.72 1.03 -21.98
N MET A 99 -5.36 0.45 -20.84
CA MET A 99 -5.24 -0.99 -20.66
C MET A 99 -6.56 -1.59 -20.17
N THR A 100 -6.78 -2.87 -20.46
CA THR A 100 -7.78 -3.67 -19.77
C THR A 100 -7.31 -3.97 -18.35
N VAL A 101 -8.23 -4.34 -17.45
CA VAL A 101 -7.89 -4.71 -16.06
C VAL A 101 -6.83 -5.81 -16.02
N ARG A 102 -7.00 -6.88 -16.83
CA ARG A 102 -6.04 -7.99 -16.85
C ARG A 102 -4.68 -7.58 -17.41
N GLU A 103 -4.63 -6.80 -18.48
CA GLU A 103 -3.36 -6.28 -19.04
C GLU A 103 -2.62 -5.45 -18.02
N TYR A 104 -3.32 -4.55 -17.34
CA TYR A 104 -2.75 -3.70 -16.31
C TYR A 104 -2.17 -4.51 -15.14
N LEU A 105 -2.91 -5.47 -14.61
CA LEU A 105 -2.44 -6.29 -13.49
C LEU A 105 -1.27 -7.19 -13.89
N ASN A 106 -1.25 -7.73 -15.11
CA ASN A 106 -0.08 -8.45 -15.64
C ASN A 106 1.15 -7.54 -15.76
N PHE A 107 0.97 -6.32 -16.25
CA PHE A 107 2.03 -5.33 -16.32
C PHE A 107 2.58 -5.00 -14.92
N VAL A 108 1.72 -4.79 -13.93
CA VAL A 108 2.14 -4.57 -12.53
C VAL A 108 2.87 -5.79 -11.96
N ALA A 109 2.40 -7.02 -12.24
CA ALA A 109 3.06 -8.25 -11.80
C ALA A 109 4.49 -8.36 -12.38
N GLU A 110 4.69 -7.87 -13.60
CA GLU A 110 6.00 -7.81 -14.23
C GLU A 110 6.90 -6.75 -13.59
N LEU A 111 6.39 -5.54 -13.33
CA LEU A 111 7.11 -4.48 -12.63
C LEU A 111 7.53 -4.90 -11.22
N LYS A 112 6.66 -5.61 -10.50
CA LYS A 112 6.97 -6.19 -9.17
C LYS A 112 7.96 -7.36 -9.25
N LYS A 113 8.41 -7.74 -10.44
CA LYS A 113 9.34 -8.88 -10.68
C LYS A 113 8.81 -10.20 -10.10
N LEU A 114 7.48 -10.40 -10.09
CA LEU A 114 6.89 -11.65 -9.61
C LEU A 114 7.30 -12.81 -10.51
N GLU A 115 7.40 -14.01 -9.94
CA GLU A 115 7.81 -15.22 -10.63
C GLU A 115 6.96 -15.50 -11.87
N LYS A 116 7.59 -15.58 -13.04
CA LYS A 116 6.90 -15.65 -14.35
C LYS A 116 5.88 -16.79 -14.44
N GLY A 117 6.22 -17.96 -13.88
CA GLY A 117 5.33 -19.12 -13.87
C GLY A 117 4.09 -18.98 -12.99
N ARG A 118 4.10 -18.05 -12.03
CA ARG A 118 3.01 -17.83 -11.07
C ARG A 118 2.24 -16.54 -11.28
N ARG A 119 2.67 -15.65 -12.20
CA ARG A 119 2.06 -14.33 -12.44
C ARG A 119 0.57 -14.41 -12.73
N ASN A 120 0.17 -15.30 -13.65
CA ASN A 120 -1.25 -15.48 -13.99
C ASN A 120 -2.08 -15.84 -12.76
N LYS A 121 -1.58 -16.73 -11.92
CA LYS A 121 -2.25 -17.14 -10.68
C LYS A 121 -2.41 -15.95 -9.75
N TYR A 122 -1.35 -15.18 -9.49
CA TYR A 122 -1.42 -13.98 -8.64
C TYR A 122 -2.41 -12.94 -9.17
N VAL A 123 -2.47 -12.75 -10.50
CA VAL A 123 -3.41 -11.81 -11.13
C VAL A 123 -4.85 -12.30 -10.97
N GLU A 124 -5.13 -13.59 -11.15
CA GLU A 124 -6.45 -14.18 -10.95
C GLU A 124 -6.90 -14.04 -9.50
N GLU A 125 -6.07 -14.44 -8.55
CA GLU A 125 -6.36 -14.35 -7.12
C GLU A 125 -6.58 -12.89 -6.68
N ALA A 126 -5.79 -11.93 -7.17
CA ALA A 126 -6.00 -10.51 -6.88
C ALA A 126 -7.34 -9.99 -7.45
N MET A 127 -7.73 -10.41 -8.64
CA MET A 127 -9.03 -10.05 -9.23
C MET A 127 -10.20 -10.67 -8.48
N GLU A 128 -10.08 -11.92 -8.04
CA GLU A 128 -11.09 -12.61 -7.24
C GLU A 128 -11.26 -11.94 -5.89
N THR A 129 -10.17 -11.74 -5.15
CA THR A 129 -10.17 -11.08 -3.83
C THR A 129 -10.82 -9.71 -3.88
N THR A 130 -10.60 -8.94 -4.94
CA THR A 130 -11.16 -7.57 -5.07
C THR A 130 -12.49 -7.50 -5.81
N GLY A 131 -13.04 -8.65 -6.24
CA GLY A 131 -14.35 -8.76 -6.89
C GLY A 131 -14.42 -8.09 -8.27
N ILE A 132 -13.32 -8.11 -9.04
CA ILE A 132 -13.26 -7.48 -10.38
C ILE A 132 -13.08 -8.46 -11.53
N THR A 133 -13.13 -9.74 -11.29
CA THR A 133 -12.94 -10.78 -12.31
C THR A 133 -13.87 -10.60 -13.51
N ALA A 134 -15.14 -10.24 -13.30
CA ALA A 134 -16.10 -9.98 -14.37
C ALA A 134 -15.73 -8.76 -15.25
N GLN A 135 -14.83 -7.91 -14.80
CA GLN A 135 -14.38 -6.71 -15.50
C GLN A 135 -13.02 -6.87 -16.20
N GLN A 136 -12.41 -8.05 -16.15
CA GLN A 136 -11.02 -8.30 -16.55
C GLN A 136 -10.68 -7.87 -17.99
N SER A 137 -11.61 -7.96 -18.93
CA SER A 137 -11.45 -7.59 -20.34
C SER A 137 -11.90 -6.16 -20.66
N ARG A 138 -12.43 -5.40 -19.68
CA ARG A 138 -12.84 -4.02 -19.90
C ARG A 138 -11.65 -3.07 -19.77
N LEU A 139 -11.63 -2.04 -20.62
CA LEU A 139 -10.70 -0.92 -20.48
C LEU A 139 -10.97 -0.19 -19.17
N ILE A 140 -9.89 0.15 -18.43
CA ILE A 140 -9.97 0.80 -17.13
C ILE A 140 -10.68 2.16 -17.22
N ARG A 141 -10.52 2.91 -18.34
CA ARG A 141 -11.25 4.18 -18.58
C ARG A 141 -12.77 4.03 -18.57
N ASN A 142 -13.29 2.84 -18.91
CA ASN A 142 -14.73 2.55 -18.99
C ASN A 142 -15.30 2.03 -17.65
N LEU A 143 -14.49 1.97 -16.59
CA LEU A 143 -14.92 1.57 -15.27
C LEU A 143 -15.45 2.75 -14.46
N SER A 144 -16.43 2.49 -13.56
CA SER A 144 -16.83 3.44 -12.54
C SER A 144 -15.67 3.74 -11.57
N LYS A 145 -15.79 4.83 -10.80
CA LYS A 145 -14.81 5.19 -9.78
C LYS A 145 -14.57 4.04 -8.79
N GLY A 146 -15.63 3.38 -8.30
CA GLY A 146 -15.54 2.25 -7.39
C GLY A 146 -14.79 1.05 -7.98
N TYR A 147 -15.04 0.72 -9.26
CA TYR A 147 -14.27 -0.34 -9.91
C TYR A 147 -12.82 0.04 -10.15
N ARG A 148 -12.50 1.30 -10.47
CA ARG A 148 -11.11 1.77 -10.56
C ARG A 148 -10.40 1.67 -9.21
N GLN A 149 -11.10 2.00 -8.11
CA GLN A 149 -10.56 1.82 -6.76
C GLN A 149 -10.25 0.35 -6.48
N ARG A 150 -11.15 -0.58 -6.85
CA ARG A 150 -10.90 -2.03 -6.71
C ARG A 150 -9.73 -2.54 -7.57
N VAL A 151 -9.51 -1.96 -8.77
CA VAL A 151 -8.29 -2.25 -9.56
C VAL A 151 -7.03 -1.77 -8.82
N GLY A 152 -7.08 -0.62 -8.18
CA GLY A 152 -5.99 -0.13 -7.31
C GLY A 152 -5.75 -1.06 -6.11
N PHE A 153 -6.82 -1.59 -5.49
CA PHE A 153 -6.68 -2.62 -4.44
C PHE A 153 -6.03 -3.90 -4.98
N ALA A 154 -6.47 -4.38 -6.15
CA ALA A 154 -5.88 -5.57 -6.78
C ALA A 154 -4.37 -5.37 -7.02
N GLN A 155 -3.96 -4.19 -7.48
CA GLN A 155 -2.55 -3.81 -7.60
C GLN A 155 -1.82 -3.87 -6.25
N ALA A 156 -2.44 -3.36 -5.18
CA ALA A 156 -1.83 -3.32 -3.86
C ALA A 156 -1.59 -4.74 -3.31
N VAL A 157 -2.60 -5.63 -3.39
CA VAL A 157 -2.52 -7.01 -2.85
C VAL A 157 -1.76 -7.98 -3.76
N LEU A 158 -1.44 -7.59 -5.00
CA LEU A 158 -0.81 -8.44 -5.99
C LEU A 158 0.57 -8.95 -5.52
N GLY A 159 0.71 -10.26 -5.43
CA GLY A 159 1.92 -10.93 -4.98
C GLY A 159 1.99 -11.14 -3.47
N TYR A 160 0.90 -10.88 -2.74
CA TYR A 160 0.78 -11.08 -1.28
C TYR A 160 1.84 -10.33 -0.47
N PRO A 161 1.90 -8.99 -0.56
CA PRO A 161 2.79 -8.21 0.28
C PRO A 161 2.41 -8.40 1.76
N GLU A 162 3.41 -8.40 2.63
CA GLU A 162 3.21 -8.57 4.08
C GLU A 162 2.54 -7.35 4.72
N ILE A 163 2.67 -6.18 4.08
CA ILE A 163 2.14 -4.91 4.55
C ILE A 163 1.28 -4.29 3.45
N ILE A 164 0.09 -3.84 3.80
CA ILE A 164 -0.78 -3.09 2.88
C ILE A 164 -1.00 -1.69 3.47
N ILE A 165 -0.63 -0.67 2.70
CA ILE A 165 -0.83 0.73 3.04
C ILE A 165 -1.95 1.28 2.16
N LEU A 166 -2.96 1.88 2.79
CA LEU A 166 -4.13 2.44 2.12
C LEU A 166 -4.27 3.92 2.49
N ASP A 167 -4.16 4.80 1.49
CA ASP A 167 -4.36 6.24 1.69
C ASP A 167 -5.76 6.62 1.22
N GLU A 168 -6.62 7.00 2.16
CA GLU A 168 -8.00 7.45 1.92
C GLU A 168 -8.82 6.50 1.00
N PRO A 169 -8.85 5.16 1.24
CA PRO A 169 -9.36 4.17 0.29
C PRO A 169 -10.84 4.28 -0.05
N THR A 170 -11.60 5.08 0.70
CA THR A 170 -13.06 5.25 0.54
C THR A 170 -13.48 6.62 0.03
N VAL A 171 -12.54 7.53 -0.24
CA VAL A 171 -12.84 8.90 -0.68
C VAL A 171 -13.62 8.92 -1.99
N GLY A 172 -14.78 9.61 -1.95
CA GLY A 172 -15.66 9.82 -3.11
C GLY A 172 -16.35 8.55 -3.63
N LEU A 173 -16.47 7.54 -2.79
CA LEU A 173 -17.33 6.37 -3.01
C LEU A 173 -18.71 6.61 -2.40
N ASP A 174 -19.73 5.95 -2.95
CA ASP A 174 -21.06 5.94 -2.37
C ASP A 174 -21.12 5.05 -1.10
N PRO A 175 -22.15 5.20 -0.24
CA PRO A 175 -22.23 4.45 1.03
C PRO A 175 -22.17 2.92 0.87
N LYS A 176 -22.73 2.37 -0.20
CA LYS A 176 -22.69 0.93 -0.47
C LYS A 176 -21.27 0.48 -0.80
N GLN A 177 -20.58 1.22 -1.66
CA GLN A 177 -19.20 0.95 -2.04
C GLN A 177 -18.25 1.08 -0.84
N ILE A 178 -18.49 2.01 0.09
CA ILE A 178 -17.72 2.14 1.34
C ILE A 178 -17.81 0.86 2.17
N ILE A 179 -19.01 0.30 2.32
CA ILE A 179 -19.22 -0.98 3.06
C ILE A 179 -18.44 -2.09 2.35
N GLU A 180 -18.59 -2.23 1.04
CA GLU A 180 -17.91 -3.26 0.25
C GLU A 180 -16.37 -3.16 0.35
N ILE A 181 -15.81 -1.94 0.38
CA ILE A 181 -14.37 -1.73 0.57
C ILE A 181 -13.92 -2.09 1.99
N ARG A 182 -14.72 -1.77 3.02
CA ARG A 182 -14.42 -2.18 4.39
C ARG A 182 -14.42 -3.70 4.55
N ASP A 183 -15.39 -4.38 3.94
CA ASP A 183 -15.45 -5.85 3.95
C ASP A 183 -14.21 -6.44 3.25
N LEU A 184 -13.79 -5.85 2.12
CA LEU A 184 -12.57 -6.24 1.43
C LEU A 184 -11.33 -6.08 2.33
N ILE A 185 -11.18 -4.95 3.02
CA ILE A 185 -10.06 -4.72 3.95
C ILE A 185 -10.06 -5.78 5.06
N ASN A 186 -11.23 -6.10 5.62
CA ASN A 186 -11.35 -7.12 6.68
C ASN A 186 -11.00 -8.53 6.17
N CYS A 187 -11.23 -8.84 4.89
CA CYS A 187 -10.86 -10.14 4.29
C CYS A 187 -9.35 -10.27 4.02
N LEU A 188 -8.58 -9.19 4.09
CA LEU A 188 -7.13 -9.18 3.86
C LEU A 188 -6.31 -9.45 5.13
N LEU A 189 -6.97 -9.54 6.27
CA LEU A 189 -6.40 -9.93 7.58
C LEU A 189 -6.40 -11.44 7.76
#